data_938a29c4c169aca504374d15e4033d35
#
_entry.id   938a29c4c169aca504374d15e4033d35
#
_cell.length_a   1.000
_cell.length_b   1.000
_cell.length_c   1.000
_cell.angle_alpha   90.00
_cell.angle_beta   90.00
_cell.angle_gamma   90.00
#
_symmetry.space_group_name_H-M   'P 1'
#
loop_
_entity.id
_entity.type
_entity.pdbx_description
1 polymer ?
#
loop_
_entity_poly.entity_id
_entity_poly.type
_entity_poly.pdbx_seq_one_letter_code
_entity_poly.pdbx_strand_id
1 'polypeptide(L)'
;DILASIPIEGHKHELLARHITVNTEHNGILYTSQEELIAYGDMQPLVDAYNANLYYKHKLENNNLQLECWNGYYYIQKYEDNVMKILQRLKELSSKGIFSYTHTVNSWLSKPGVAVDSDEKRKALKELFSNSRVALVYGAAGTGKSTFINYISRIFGDKNKIYLANTNPAVENLRRKVDSYDGTFMTIAKFLAGKSIKKEWDLLFIDECSTVSNQDMND
;
A
#
# COMPACT_ATOMS: atom_id res chain seq x y z
N ASP A 1 -14.02 -18.13 -23.82
CA ASP A 1 -14.31 -17.22 -22.72
C ASP A 1 -15.48 -17.78 -21.90
N ILE A 2 -15.20 -18.28 -20.68
CA ILE A 2 -16.21 -18.93 -19.83
C ILE A 2 -17.37 -17.98 -19.51
N LEU A 3 -17.12 -16.68 -19.47
CA LEU A 3 -18.14 -15.65 -19.20
C LEU A 3 -19.15 -15.47 -20.35
N ALA A 4 -18.75 -15.71 -21.59
CA ALA A 4 -19.64 -15.66 -22.75
C ALA A 4 -20.66 -16.82 -22.77
N SER A 5 -20.42 -17.87 -21.97
CA SER A 5 -21.31 -19.03 -21.86
C SER A 5 -22.30 -18.97 -20.70
N ILE A 6 -22.18 -17.96 -19.81
CA ILE A 6 -23.13 -17.79 -18.69
C ILE A 6 -24.31 -16.94 -19.17
N PRO A 7 -25.55 -17.41 -19.01
CA PRO A 7 -26.72 -16.59 -19.31
C PRO A 7 -26.71 -15.33 -18.44
N ILE A 8 -26.70 -14.16 -19.07
CA ILE A 8 -26.69 -12.86 -18.36
C ILE A 8 -28.00 -12.66 -17.57
N GLU A 9 -29.09 -13.24 -18.06
CA GLU A 9 -30.40 -13.19 -17.40
C GLU A 9 -30.35 -13.96 -16.07
N GLY A 10 -30.63 -13.25 -14.97
CA GLY A 10 -30.57 -13.79 -13.61
C GLY A 10 -29.26 -13.57 -12.85
N HIS A 11 -28.14 -13.22 -13.54
CA HIS A 11 -26.81 -13.03 -12.92
C HIS A 11 -26.30 -11.59 -12.98
N LYS A 12 -27.13 -10.62 -13.31
CA LYS A 12 -26.72 -9.21 -13.40
C LYS A 12 -26.11 -8.68 -12.10
N HIS A 13 -26.61 -9.11 -10.95
CA HIS A 13 -26.10 -8.71 -9.64
C HIS A 13 -24.64 -9.19 -9.39
N GLU A 14 -24.32 -10.40 -9.84
CA GLU A 14 -22.94 -10.93 -9.75
C GLU A 14 -22.00 -10.20 -10.71
N LEU A 15 -22.46 -9.89 -11.93
CA LEU A 15 -21.69 -9.12 -12.90
C LEU A 15 -21.43 -7.69 -12.43
N LEU A 16 -22.41 -7.06 -11.77
CA LEU A 16 -22.24 -5.76 -11.14
C LEU A 16 -21.14 -5.80 -10.07
N ALA A 17 -21.24 -6.73 -9.11
CA ALA A 17 -20.23 -6.88 -8.06
C ALA A 17 -18.85 -7.17 -8.63
N ARG A 18 -18.75 -8.01 -9.67
CA ARG A 18 -17.50 -8.26 -10.37
C ARG A 18 -16.92 -7.02 -11.05
N HIS A 19 -17.76 -6.19 -11.69
CA HIS A 19 -17.31 -4.94 -12.30
C HIS A 19 -16.67 -4.03 -11.24
N ILE A 20 -17.36 -3.81 -10.11
CA ILE A 20 -16.86 -3.00 -9.00
C ILE A 20 -15.56 -3.61 -8.41
N THR A 21 -15.51 -4.93 -8.26
CA THR A 21 -14.29 -5.64 -7.79
C THR A 21 -13.12 -5.40 -8.75
N VAL A 22 -13.33 -5.55 -10.07
CA VAL A 22 -12.29 -5.31 -11.08
C VAL A 22 -11.83 -3.85 -11.04
N ASN A 23 -12.75 -2.89 -10.91
CA ASN A 23 -12.39 -1.49 -10.77
C ASN A 23 -11.47 -1.26 -9.56
N THR A 24 -11.77 -1.89 -8.42
CA THR A 24 -10.95 -1.73 -7.21
C THR A 24 -9.60 -2.44 -7.34
N GLU A 25 -9.58 -3.70 -7.78
CA GLU A 25 -8.37 -4.53 -7.77
C GLU A 25 -7.40 -4.23 -8.92
N HIS A 26 -7.92 -3.90 -10.11
CA HIS A 26 -7.10 -3.70 -11.30
C HIS A 26 -6.93 -2.24 -11.69
N ASN A 27 -7.97 -1.41 -11.48
CA ASN A 27 -7.95 -0.01 -11.89
C ASN A 27 -7.65 0.95 -10.72
N GLY A 28 -7.60 0.45 -9.47
CA GLY A 28 -7.36 1.25 -8.27
C GLY A 28 -8.52 2.20 -7.94
N ILE A 29 -9.73 1.95 -8.45
CA ILE A 29 -10.93 2.76 -8.26
C ILE A 29 -11.78 2.13 -7.15
N LEU A 30 -11.67 2.66 -5.92
CA LEU A 30 -12.42 2.14 -4.77
C LEU A 30 -13.94 2.36 -4.91
N TYR A 31 -14.34 3.52 -5.42
CA TYR A 31 -15.73 3.95 -5.54
C TYR A 31 -16.11 4.08 -7.00
N THR A 32 -16.89 3.13 -7.53
CA THR A 32 -17.40 3.15 -8.91
C THR A 32 -18.64 4.02 -9.00
N SER A 33 -18.66 4.99 -9.92
CA SER A 33 -19.79 5.91 -10.05
C SER A 33 -21.02 5.26 -10.68
N GLN A 34 -22.21 5.75 -10.34
CA GLN A 34 -23.46 5.32 -10.96
C GLN A 34 -23.48 5.56 -12.48
N GLU A 35 -22.80 6.61 -12.94
CA GLU A 35 -22.70 6.93 -14.38
C GLU A 35 -22.00 5.82 -15.16
N GLU A 36 -20.94 5.26 -14.58
CA GLU A 36 -20.20 4.14 -15.17
C GLU A 36 -21.03 2.85 -15.22
N LEU A 37 -21.96 2.70 -14.28
CA LEU A 37 -22.79 1.52 -14.11
C LEU A 37 -24.16 1.62 -14.80
N ILE A 38 -24.41 2.67 -15.58
CA ILE A 38 -25.73 2.95 -16.20
C ILE A 38 -26.28 1.79 -17.03
N ALA A 39 -25.40 0.99 -17.64
CA ALA A 39 -25.78 -0.17 -18.44
C ALA A 39 -26.47 -1.30 -17.64
N TYR A 40 -26.33 -1.30 -16.33
CA TYR A 40 -26.98 -2.28 -15.45
C TYR A 40 -28.45 -1.96 -15.17
N GLY A 41 -28.89 -0.71 -15.39
CA GLY A 41 -30.25 -0.23 -15.16
C GLY A 41 -30.49 0.16 -13.70
N ASP A 42 -31.62 -0.28 -13.12
CA ASP A 42 -31.91 -0.01 -11.72
C ASP A 42 -30.97 -0.79 -10.81
N MET A 43 -30.18 -0.05 -10.02
CA MET A 43 -29.10 -0.59 -9.23
C MET A 43 -29.57 -1.22 -7.90
N GLN A 44 -30.62 -0.65 -7.28
CA GLN A 44 -31.01 -1.08 -5.94
C GLN A 44 -31.44 -2.55 -5.88
N PRO A 45 -32.27 -3.07 -6.82
CA PRO A 45 -32.63 -4.48 -6.84
C PRO A 45 -31.41 -5.41 -7.05
N LEU A 46 -30.39 -4.95 -7.78
CA LEU A 46 -29.15 -5.72 -8.00
C LEU A 46 -28.28 -5.78 -6.75
N VAL A 47 -28.17 -4.66 -6.04
CA VAL A 47 -27.47 -4.58 -4.76
C VAL A 47 -28.13 -5.50 -3.74
N ASP A 48 -29.47 -5.42 -3.61
CA ASP A 48 -30.24 -6.25 -2.68
C ASP A 48 -30.11 -7.74 -3.03
N ALA A 49 -30.21 -8.10 -4.31
CA ALA A 49 -30.06 -9.47 -4.78
C ALA A 49 -28.64 -10.02 -4.50
N TYR A 50 -27.59 -9.23 -4.76
CA TYR A 50 -26.23 -9.62 -4.47
C TYR A 50 -26.03 -9.87 -2.97
N ASN A 51 -26.42 -8.92 -2.13
CA ASN A 51 -26.28 -8.99 -0.69
C ASN A 51 -27.09 -10.13 -0.06
N ALA A 52 -28.28 -10.44 -0.58
CA ALA A 52 -29.11 -11.55 -0.14
C ALA A 52 -28.49 -12.93 -0.47
N ASN A 53 -27.72 -13.01 -1.55
CA ASN A 53 -27.08 -14.26 -1.99
C ASN A 53 -25.67 -14.46 -1.42
N LEU A 54 -25.15 -13.50 -0.65
CA LEU A 54 -23.86 -13.67 0.02
C LEU A 54 -23.95 -14.80 1.06
N TYR A 55 -23.11 -15.80 0.87
CA TYR A 55 -23.04 -16.92 1.81
C TYR A 55 -22.14 -16.58 3.00
N TYR A 56 -22.73 -16.30 4.14
CA TYR A 56 -22.02 -15.99 5.39
C TYR A 56 -21.50 -17.27 6.08
N LYS A 57 -20.63 -18.02 5.43
CA LYS A 57 -20.10 -19.26 6.01
C LYS A 57 -19.22 -19.03 7.23
N HIS A 58 -18.64 -17.85 7.37
CA HIS A 58 -17.74 -17.50 8.47
C HIS A 58 -18.05 -16.11 9.02
N LYS A 59 -18.97 -16.06 9.97
CA LYS A 59 -19.21 -14.86 10.80
C LYS A 59 -17.99 -14.43 11.64
N LEU A 60 -16.88 -15.16 11.57
CA LEU A 60 -15.72 -15.00 12.43
C LEU A 60 -14.54 -14.30 11.78
N GLU A 61 -14.56 -14.14 10.46
CA GLU A 61 -13.50 -13.42 9.77
C GLU A 61 -14.14 -12.22 9.07
N ASN A 62 -13.70 -11.02 9.37
CA ASN A 62 -14.03 -9.69 8.85
C ASN A 62 -14.14 -9.59 7.29
N ASN A 63 -14.83 -10.52 6.65
CA ASN A 63 -15.06 -10.54 5.21
C ASN A 63 -16.41 -9.89 4.89
N ASN A 64 -16.50 -8.59 5.12
CA ASN A 64 -17.67 -7.82 4.72
C ASN A 64 -17.65 -7.64 3.19
N LEU A 65 -18.23 -8.62 2.48
CA LEU A 65 -18.31 -8.61 1.02
C LEU A 65 -19.57 -7.91 0.50
N GLN A 66 -20.31 -7.23 1.36
CA GLN A 66 -21.51 -6.50 0.97
C GLN A 66 -21.18 -5.42 -0.05
N LEU A 67 -22.04 -5.31 -1.04
CA LEU A 67 -22.07 -4.19 -1.97
C LEU A 67 -22.84 -3.05 -1.32
N GLU A 68 -22.21 -1.91 -1.20
CA GLU A 68 -22.77 -0.72 -0.59
C GLU A 68 -22.88 0.41 -1.61
N CYS A 69 -23.79 1.35 -1.33
CA CYS A 69 -23.96 2.57 -2.11
C CYS A 69 -23.95 3.78 -1.19
N TRP A 70 -23.13 4.77 -1.53
CA TRP A 70 -23.12 6.06 -0.86
C TRP A 70 -23.03 7.20 -1.87
N ASN A 71 -23.96 8.11 -1.86
CA ASN A 71 -24.02 9.28 -2.76
C ASN A 71 -23.83 8.94 -4.25
N GLY A 72 -24.42 7.83 -4.73
CA GLY A 72 -24.29 7.40 -6.13
C GLY A 72 -22.97 6.73 -6.48
N TYR A 73 -22.15 6.36 -5.47
CA TYR A 73 -20.96 5.56 -5.63
C TYR A 73 -21.16 4.19 -5.02
N TYR A 74 -20.72 3.16 -5.75
CA TYR A 74 -20.86 1.76 -5.38
C TYR A 74 -19.51 1.15 -5.07
N TYR A 75 -19.43 0.36 -4.00
CA TYR A 75 -18.18 -0.25 -3.53
C TYR A 75 -18.45 -1.53 -2.74
N ILE A 76 -17.45 -2.38 -2.62
CA ILE A 76 -17.49 -3.54 -1.73
C ILE A 76 -16.91 -3.13 -0.38
N GLN A 77 -17.66 -3.30 0.69
CA GLN A 77 -17.35 -2.84 2.05
C GLN A 77 -15.95 -3.29 2.53
N LYS A 78 -15.55 -4.52 2.22
CA LYS A 78 -14.22 -5.05 2.56
C LYS A 78 -13.07 -4.16 2.07
N TYR A 79 -13.17 -3.64 0.86
CA TYR A 79 -12.10 -2.82 0.29
C TYR A 79 -12.06 -1.44 0.96
N GLU A 80 -13.22 -0.87 1.26
CA GLU A 80 -13.30 0.38 2.02
C GLU A 80 -12.71 0.20 3.43
N ASP A 81 -13.12 -0.85 4.15
CA ASP A 81 -12.61 -1.17 5.49
C ASP A 81 -11.08 -1.29 5.49
N ASN A 82 -10.49 -1.94 4.49
CA ASN A 82 -9.04 -2.07 4.36
C ASN A 82 -8.36 -0.70 4.17
N VAL A 83 -8.90 0.14 3.28
CA VAL A 83 -8.37 1.49 3.03
C VAL A 83 -8.48 2.34 4.29
N MET A 84 -9.61 2.29 5.00
CA MET A 84 -9.81 3.07 6.24
C MET A 84 -8.84 2.64 7.34
N LYS A 85 -8.58 1.34 7.51
CA LYS A 85 -7.58 0.83 8.45
C LYS A 85 -6.17 1.30 8.11
N ILE A 86 -5.79 1.25 6.83
CA ILE A 86 -4.49 1.75 6.36
C ILE A 86 -4.35 3.24 6.67
N LEU A 87 -5.35 4.05 6.32
CA LEU A 87 -5.34 5.50 6.56
C LEU A 87 -5.26 5.84 8.05
N GLN A 88 -6.02 5.13 8.89
CA GLN A 88 -5.96 5.31 10.33
C GLN A 88 -4.57 5.00 10.87
N ARG A 89 -3.97 3.88 10.44
CA ARG A 89 -2.62 3.49 10.87
C ARG A 89 -1.55 4.49 10.42
N LEU A 90 -1.62 4.94 9.17
CA LEU A 90 -0.73 5.98 8.66
C LEU A 90 -0.89 7.30 9.45
N LYS A 91 -2.13 7.70 9.79
CA LYS A 91 -2.41 8.88 10.61
C LYS A 91 -1.79 8.77 12.01
N GLU A 92 -1.93 7.62 12.66
CA GLU A 92 -1.32 7.37 13.97
C GLU A 92 0.22 7.48 13.91
N LEU A 93 0.85 6.82 12.92
CA LEU A 93 2.30 6.85 12.72
C LEU A 93 2.81 8.24 12.31
N SER A 94 2.00 9.04 11.61
CA SER A 94 2.36 10.39 11.18
C SER A 94 2.16 11.45 12.27
N SER A 95 1.58 11.10 13.42
CA SER A 95 1.29 12.05 14.49
C SER A 95 2.53 12.54 15.25
N LYS A 96 3.64 11.83 15.16
CA LYS A 96 4.90 12.14 15.87
C LYS A 96 6.09 11.81 14.99
N GLY A 97 7.08 12.71 14.97
CA GLY A 97 8.35 12.47 14.32
C GLY A 97 9.30 11.55 15.11
N ILE A 98 10.49 11.36 14.58
CA ILE A 98 11.59 10.68 15.26
C ILE A 98 12.32 11.67 16.13
N PHE A 99 12.46 11.36 17.42
CA PHE A 99 13.18 12.20 18.37
C PHE A 99 14.64 12.46 17.89
N SER A 100 15.07 13.70 17.97
CA SER A 100 16.40 14.17 17.53
C SER A 100 16.73 13.90 16.06
N TYR A 101 15.75 13.64 15.20
CA TYR A 101 15.97 13.30 13.79
C TYR A 101 16.84 14.31 13.05
N THR A 102 16.47 15.60 13.12
CA THR A 102 17.20 16.67 12.44
C THR A 102 18.67 16.77 12.90
N HIS A 103 18.94 16.53 14.18
CA HIS A 103 20.30 16.49 14.71
C HIS A 103 21.07 15.28 14.12
N THR A 104 20.45 14.11 14.05
CA THR A 104 21.05 12.89 13.45
C THR A 104 21.41 13.13 12.00
N VAL A 105 20.52 13.72 11.20
CA VAL A 105 20.76 14.04 9.79
C VAL A 105 21.87 15.06 9.63
N ASN A 106 21.88 16.14 10.41
CA ASN A 106 22.92 17.16 10.33
C ASN A 106 24.30 16.59 10.71
N SER A 107 24.37 15.75 11.74
CA SER A 107 25.60 15.04 12.13
C SER A 107 26.09 14.12 11.01
N TRP A 108 25.19 13.40 10.33
CA TRP A 108 25.54 12.55 9.20
C TRP A 108 26.03 13.38 8.00
N LEU A 109 25.35 14.47 7.65
CA LEU A 109 25.73 15.37 6.54
C LEU A 109 27.09 16.05 6.77
N SER A 110 27.53 16.21 8.02
CA SER A 110 28.83 16.80 8.37
C SER A 110 30.00 15.83 8.32
N LYS A 111 29.75 14.53 8.07
CA LYS A 111 30.84 13.52 7.98
C LYS A 111 31.65 13.72 6.70
N PRO A 112 32.98 13.55 6.75
CA PRO A 112 33.80 13.57 5.55
C PRO A 112 33.36 12.52 4.52
N GLY A 113 33.34 12.88 3.24
CA GLY A 113 32.95 11.96 2.16
C GLY A 113 31.44 11.78 1.96
N VAL A 114 30.59 12.42 2.76
CA VAL A 114 29.15 12.43 2.53
C VAL A 114 28.82 13.52 1.53
N ALA A 115 28.32 13.12 0.34
CA ALA A 115 27.81 14.01 -0.68
C ALA A 115 26.36 13.65 -0.98
N VAL A 116 25.49 14.65 -0.94
CA VAL A 116 24.10 14.56 -1.42
C VAL A 116 24.02 15.36 -2.72
N ASP A 117 23.47 14.73 -3.75
CA ASP A 117 23.53 15.18 -5.14
C ASP A 117 22.66 16.42 -5.46
N SER A 118 21.79 16.85 -4.53
CA SER A 118 21.04 18.10 -4.69
C SER A 118 20.67 18.73 -3.34
N ASP A 119 20.47 20.05 -3.36
CA ASP A 119 20.04 20.79 -2.17
C ASP A 119 18.59 20.48 -1.79
N GLU A 120 17.73 20.18 -2.78
CA GLU A 120 16.36 19.74 -2.54
C GLU A 120 16.34 18.42 -1.75
N LYS A 121 17.14 17.43 -2.14
CA LYS A 121 17.27 16.18 -1.42
C LYS A 121 17.85 16.38 -0.03
N ARG A 122 18.81 17.27 0.12
CA ARG A 122 19.38 17.64 1.43
C ARG A 122 18.34 18.24 2.36
N LYS A 123 17.49 19.14 1.85
CA LYS A 123 16.38 19.72 2.59
C LYS A 123 15.35 18.66 2.95
N ALA A 124 14.92 17.86 1.98
CA ALA A 124 13.97 16.77 2.18
C ALA A 124 14.46 15.76 3.23
N LEU A 125 15.74 15.37 3.21
CA LEU A 125 16.33 14.51 4.24
C LEU A 125 16.23 15.11 5.65
N LYS A 126 16.40 16.42 5.83
CA LYS A 126 16.30 17.07 7.14
C LYS A 126 14.89 17.12 7.69
N GLU A 127 13.90 17.14 6.82
CA GLU A 127 12.48 17.30 7.18
C GLU A 127 11.74 15.96 7.26
N LEU A 128 12.21 14.91 6.57
CA LEU A 128 11.49 13.68 6.28
C LEU A 128 10.79 13.05 7.49
N PHE A 129 11.51 12.90 8.60
CA PHE A 129 10.98 12.28 9.82
C PHE A 129 10.98 13.24 11.03
N SER A 130 11.04 14.54 10.78
CA SER A 130 11.01 15.55 11.86
C SER A 130 9.64 15.58 12.57
N ASN A 131 8.56 15.43 11.82
CA ASN A 131 7.19 15.53 12.32
C ASN A 131 6.35 14.27 12.13
N SER A 132 6.86 13.27 11.41
CA SER A 132 6.16 12.04 11.05
C SER A 132 7.10 10.84 11.08
N ARG A 133 6.61 9.66 11.46
CA ARG A 133 7.32 8.39 11.32
C ARG A 133 7.08 7.71 9.98
N VAL A 134 6.19 8.28 9.17
CA VAL A 134 5.88 7.81 7.82
C VAL A 134 6.36 8.83 6.81
N ALA A 135 7.02 8.36 5.77
CA ALA A 135 7.42 9.17 4.64
C ALA A 135 7.02 8.49 3.33
N LEU A 136 6.36 9.24 2.46
CA LEU A 136 6.00 8.82 1.12
C LEU A 136 6.92 9.55 0.12
N VAL A 137 7.76 8.79 -0.58
CA VAL A 137 8.67 9.34 -1.61
C VAL A 137 8.07 9.09 -2.97
N TYR A 138 7.54 10.14 -3.57
CA TYR A 138 6.90 10.11 -4.87
C TYR A 138 7.79 10.76 -5.94
N GLY A 139 7.74 10.24 -7.16
CA GLY A 139 8.49 10.79 -8.31
C GLY A 139 8.54 9.83 -9.49
N ALA A 140 8.82 10.36 -10.68
CA ALA A 140 8.96 9.60 -11.91
C ALA A 140 10.12 8.57 -11.83
N ALA A 141 10.16 7.63 -12.77
CA ALA A 141 11.30 6.73 -12.92
C ALA A 141 12.60 7.54 -13.17
N GLY A 142 13.69 7.11 -12.57
CA GLY A 142 14.99 7.80 -12.74
C GLY A 142 15.23 9.05 -11.88
N THR A 143 14.27 9.52 -11.08
CA THR A 143 14.43 10.71 -10.21
C THR A 143 15.30 10.49 -8.97
N GLY A 144 15.86 9.29 -8.81
CA GLY A 144 16.77 8.99 -7.71
C GLY A 144 16.08 8.56 -6.41
N LYS A 145 14.86 8.01 -6.46
CA LYS A 145 14.16 7.46 -5.28
C LYS A 145 15.00 6.44 -4.52
N SER A 146 15.63 5.49 -5.24
CA SER A 146 16.50 4.48 -4.62
C SER A 146 17.77 5.10 -4.00
N THR A 147 18.31 6.18 -4.59
CA THR A 147 19.42 6.95 -4.01
C THR A 147 18.99 7.61 -2.71
N PHE A 148 17.75 8.12 -2.66
CA PHE A 148 17.19 8.72 -1.46
C PHE A 148 17.00 7.68 -0.34
N ILE A 149 16.49 6.48 -0.67
CA ILE A 149 16.43 5.33 0.25
C ILE A 149 17.83 4.99 0.79
N ASN A 150 18.86 5.02 -0.06
CA ASN A 150 20.24 4.75 0.34
C ASN A 150 20.75 5.80 1.34
N TYR A 151 20.46 7.08 1.14
CA TYR A 151 20.82 8.10 2.12
C TYR A 151 20.16 7.85 3.49
N ILE A 152 18.85 7.55 3.51
CA ILE A 152 18.12 7.24 4.74
C ILE A 152 18.74 5.99 5.41
N SER A 153 19.02 4.95 4.63
CA SER A 153 19.67 3.73 5.13
C SER A 153 21.00 4.01 5.83
N ARG A 154 21.81 4.91 5.27
CA ARG A 154 23.13 5.30 5.84
C ARG A 154 23.00 6.22 7.05
N ILE A 155 22.00 7.10 7.10
CA ILE A 155 21.71 7.95 8.28
C ILE A 155 21.44 7.07 9.51
N PHE A 156 20.69 5.97 9.32
CA PHE A 156 20.33 5.01 10.35
C PHE A 156 21.19 3.73 10.27
N GLY A 157 22.51 3.87 10.14
CA GLY A 157 23.42 2.75 9.92
C GLY A 157 23.39 1.67 11.01
N ASP A 158 23.11 2.06 12.25
CA ASP A 158 23.04 1.21 13.44
C ASP A 158 21.68 0.53 13.68
N LYS A 159 20.68 0.79 12.83
CA LYS A 159 19.31 0.31 13.00
C LYS A 159 19.00 -0.95 12.19
N ASN A 160 18.13 -1.80 12.72
CA ASN A 160 17.61 -2.95 11.99
C ASN A 160 16.68 -2.48 10.87
N LYS A 161 17.02 -2.81 9.63
CA LYS A 161 16.31 -2.36 8.43
C LYS A 161 15.79 -3.53 7.63
N ILE A 162 14.53 -3.40 7.17
CA ILE A 162 13.93 -4.32 6.23
C ILE A 162 13.50 -3.56 4.96
N TYR A 163 13.78 -4.17 3.82
CA TYR A 163 13.47 -3.65 2.49
C TYR A 163 12.56 -4.65 1.78
N LEU A 164 11.37 -4.19 1.46
CA LEU A 164 10.31 -4.99 0.85
C LEU A 164 10.02 -4.52 -0.57
N ALA A 165 9.75 -5.48 -1.44
CA ALA A 165 9.21 -5.24 -2.78
C ALA A 165 8.24 -6.36 -3.16
N ASN A 166 7.42 -6.14 -4.17
CA ASN A 166 6.35 -7.10 -4.52
C ASN A 166 6.89 -8.38 -5.19
N THR A 167 8.01 -8.30 -5.92
CA THR A 167 8.56 -9.43 -6.70
C THR A 167 10.04 -9.68 -6.37
N ASN A 168 10.51 -10.90 -6.58
CA ASN A 168 11.93 -11.24 -6.41
C ASN A 168 12.87 -10.39 -7.30
N PRO A 169 12.59 -10.13 -8.59
CA PRO A 169 13.41 -9.22 -9.38
C PRO A 169 13.50 -7.80 -8.80
N ALA A 170 12.38 -7.27 -8.26
CA ALA A 170 12.35 -5.97 -7.61
C ALA A 170 13.20 -5.96 -6.33
N VAL A 171 13.13 -7.01 -5.52
CA VAL A 171 13.98 -7.19 -4.33
C VAL A 171 15.46 -7.19 -4.70
N GLU A 172 15.87 -7.95 -5.72
CA GLU A 172 17.26 -7.98 -6.17
C GLU A 172 17.72 -6.64 -6.75
N ASN A 173 16.85 -5.93 -7.47
CA ASN A 173 17.13 -4.60 -7.97
C ASN A 173 17.34 -3.60 -6.81
N LEU A 174 16.47 -3.66 -5.80
CA LEU A 174 16.57 -2.82 -4.59
C LEU A 174 17.86 -3.13 -3.83
N ARG A 175 18.22 -4.42 -3.65
CA ARG A 175 19.46 -4.86 -3.01
C ARG A 175 20.72 -4.32 -3.69
N ARG A 176 20.73 -4.26 -5.02
CA ARG A 176 21.87 -3.71 -5.78
C ARG A 176 22.01 -2.20 -5.65
N LYS A 177 20.91 -1.50 -5.42
CA LYS A 177 20.88 -0.03 -5.36
C LYS A 177 21.10 0.53 -3.97
N VAL A 178 20.77 -0.26 -2.93
CA VAL A 178 20.87 0.17 -1.54
C VAL A 178 22.10 -0.48 -0.91
N ASP A 179 23.08 0.35 -0.57
CA ASP A 179 24.29 -0.05 0.16
C ASP A 179 23.96 -0.20 1.66
N SER A 180 23.43 -1.38 2.02
CA SER A 180 23.07 -1.72 3.40
C SER A 180 23.69 -3.06 3.77
N TYR A 181 24.76 -3.00 4.56
CA TYR A 181 25.51 -4.20 4.97
C TYR A 181 24.64 -5.18 5.79
N ASP A 182 23.79 -4.66 6.69
CA ASP A 182 22.96 -5.47 7.59
C ASP A 182 21.47 -5.45 7.22
N GLY A 183 21.12 -4.98 6.02
CA GLY A 183 19.74 -4.89 5.57
C GLY A 183 19.12 -6.24 5.23
N THR A 184 17.91 -6.49 5.69
CA THR A 184 17.13 -7.67 5.28
C THR A 184 16.28 -7.31 4.07
N PHE A 185 16.38 -8.10 3.00
CA PHE A 185 15.65 -7.87 1.74
C PHE A 185 14.78 -9.08 1.44
N MET A 186 13.48 -8.87 1.23
CA MET A 186 12.56 -9.95 0.89
C MET A 186 11.30 -9.43 0.19
N THR A 187 10.51 -10.34 -0.37
CA THR A 187 9.20 -9.99 -0.92
C THR A 187 8.20 -9.76 0.21
N ILE A 188 7.17 -8.92 -0.08
CA ILE A 188 6.05 -8.67 0.84
C ILE A 188 5.37 -10.00 1.22
N ALA A 189 5.08 -10.86 0.24
CA ALA A 189 4.47 -12.16 0.51
C ALA A 189 5.32 -13.03 1.48
N LYS A 190 6.66 -13.02 1.34
CA LYS A 190 7.55 -13.73 2.26
C LYS A 190 7.55 -13.10 3.65
N PHE A 191 7.50 -11.77 3.73
CA PHE A 191 7.41 -11.05 5.00
C PHE A 191 6.12 -11.41 5.75
N LEU A 192 4.98 -11.35 5.08
CA LEU A 192 3.67 -11.68 5.66
C LEU A 192 3.56 -13.16 6.04
N ALA A 193 4.10 -14.07 5.23
CA ALA A 193 4.15 -15.50 5.56
C ALA A 193 5.03 -15.81 6.77
N GLY A 194 6.06 -15.01 7.02
CA GLY A 194 7.03 -15.19 8.09
C GLY A 194 6.58 -14.68 9.46
N LYS A 195 5.29 -14.67 9.78
CA LYS A 195 4.69 -14.21 11.07
C LYS A 195 5.34 -14.80 12.34
N SER A 196 6.25 -15.75 12.20
CA SER A 196 7.03 -16.37 13.30
C SER A 196 8.41 -15.76 13.53
N ILE A 197 8.87 -14.86 12.68
CA ILE A 197 10.19 -14.23 12.85
C ILE A 197 10.02 -13.08 13.84
N LYS A 198 10.26 -13.36 15.11
CA LYS A 198 10.36 -12.37 16.20
C LYS A 198 11.59 -11.47 16.03
N LYS A 199 11.67 -10.74 14.93
CA LYS A 199 12.69 -9.74 14.72
C LYS A 199 12.01 -8.37 14.71
N GLU A 200 12.40 -7.51 15.63
CA GLU A 200 11.96 -6.12 15.63
C GLU A 200 12.72 -5.35 14.57
N TRP A 201 11.99 -4.57 13.79
CA TRP A 201 12.55 -3.71 12.76
C TRP A 201 12.40 -2.25 13.18
N ASP A 202 13.49 -1.50 13.12
CA ASP A 202 13.47 -0.06 13.39
C ASP A 202 12.97 0.72 12.16
N LEU A 203 13.29 0.24 10.96
CA LEU A 203 12.95 0.87 9.69
C LEU A 203 12.42 -0.14 8.68
N LEU A 204 11.28 0.18 8.09
CA LEU A 204 10.64 -0.57 7.01
C LEU A 204 10.65 0.31 5.74
N PHE A 205 11.16 -0.25 4.65
CA PHE A 205 11.14 0.36 3.33
C PHE A 205 10.30 -0.51 2.39
N ILE A 206 9.34 0.09 1.69
CA ILE A 206 8.54 -0.58 0.66
C ILE A 206 8.82 0.12 -0.66
N ASP A 207 9.44 -0.58 -1.60
CA ASP A 207 9.67 -0.07 -2.96
C ASP A 207 8.44 -0.39 -3.82
N GLU A 208 8.08 0.55 -4.69
CA GLU A 208 6.90 0.45 -5.56
C GLU A 208 5.61 0.13 -4.80
N CYS A 209 5.39 0.81 -3.66
CA CYS A 209 4.23 0.56 -2.78
C CYS A 209 2.86 0.66 -3.49
N SER A 210 2.77 1.33 -4.64
CA SER A 210 1.56 1.39 -5.46
C SER A 210 1.17 0.04 -6.09
N THR A 211 2.09 -0.93 -6.12
CA THR A 211 1.82 -2.29 -6.63
C THR A 211 1.38 -3.27 -5.53
N VAL A 212 1.37 -2.82 -4.28
CA VAL A 212 0.96 -3.62 -3.13
C VAL A 212 -0.56 -3.61 -3.00
N SER A 213 -1.17 -4.77 -2.83
CA SER A 213 -2.62 -4.84 -2.62
C SER A 213 -3.02 -4.17 -1.29
N ASN A 214 -4.24 -3.61 -1.22
CA ASN A 214 -4.74 -3.03 0.02
C ASN A 214 -4.81 -4.07 1.16
N GLN A 215 -5.01 -5.35 0.82
CA GLN A 215 -4.99 -6.43 1.82
C GLN A 215 -3.58 -6.62 2.39
N ASP A 216 -2.56 -6.76 1.54
CA ASP A 216 -1.18 -6.94 2.00
C ASP A 216 -0.65 -5.71 2.76
N MET A 217 -1.13 -4.52 2.39
CA MET A 217 -0.77 -3.28 3.08
C MET A 217 -1.44 -3.16 4.45
N ASN A 218 -2.61 -3.77 4.64
CA ASN A 218 -3.34 -3.78 5.92
C ASN A 218 -2.78 -4.85 6.89
N ASP A 219 -2.27 -5.96 6.37
CA ASP A 219 -1.69 -7.06 7.14
C ASP A 219 -0.28 -6.75 7.66
#